data_cac9ffd3f09c2558c4f8d8da08b7a0ad
#
_entry.id   cac9ffd3f09c2558c4f8d8da08b7a0ad
#
_cell.length_a   1.000
_cell.length_b   1.000
_cell.length_c   1.000
_cell.angle_alpha   90.00
_cell.angle_beta   90.00
_cell.angle_gamma   90.00
#
_symmetry.space_group_name_H-M   'P 1'
#
loop_
_entity.id
_entity.type
_entity.pdbx_description
1 polymer ?
#
loop_
_entity_poly.entity_id
_entity_poly.type
_entity_poly.pdbx_seq_one_letter_code
_entity_poly.pdbx_strand_id
1 'polypeptide(L)'
;RERVAALLGCKKGALGKLLCDAALHPIEPVVSDRKAPCQEVIHRVTDEDFDLFKLIPAPTNTPVDAGPYITMGMCYATHPDTGLSDVTIHRMCIQSKDELSIFLQPGSRHIGAMAERATQLNKPLPISISIGVDPAIEVGSCFEPPTTPLGYNELSIAGAIRKAPVELTPCISIKENAIANAEYVIEGEIQPGVKVIEDQNTHTGYAMPEFPGYNGAASHECWLIKVKAVTHRENPIMQTVIGPSEEHVNLAGIPTEASIFNMINKALPGKVTNVYAHPSGGGKYMAILQCKKTVHTDEGKQKQAALLAFSAFPELKHVILVDEDVDI
;
A
#
# COMPACT_ATOMS: atom_id res chain seq x y z
N ARG A 1 5.75 -16.87 -1.36
CA ARG A 1 6.48 -16.56 -0.11
C ARG A 1 7.98 -16.76 -0.22
N GLU A 2 8.47 -17.82 -0.81
CA GLU A 2 9.92 -18.05 -1.00
C GLU A 2 10.55 -16.93 -1.84
N ARG A 3 9.90 -16.52 -2.94
CA ARG A 3 10.36 -15.38 -3.76
C ARG A 3 10.36 -14.07 -2.96
N VAL A 4 9.31 -13.81 -2.18
CA VAL A 4 9.25 -12.61 -1.32
C VAL A 4 10.39 -12.62 -0.31
N ALA A 5 10.60 -13.73 0.39
CA ALA A 5 11.72 -13.87 1.33
C ALA A 5 13.07 -13.62 0.67
N ALA A 6 13.29 -14.19 -0.52
CA ALA A 6 14.51 -13.97 -1.31
C ALA A 6 14.70 -12.51 -1.71
N LEU A 7 13.64 -11.84 -2.18
CA LEU A 7 13.64 -10.41 -2.52
C LEU A 7 13.90 -9.51 -1.31
N LEU A 8 13.42 -9.89 -0.13
CA LEU A 8 13.68 -9.18 1.13
C LEU A 8 14.99 -9.59 1.81
N GLY A 9 15.76 -10.50 1.21
CA GLY A 9 17.08 -10.91 1.69
C GLY A 9 17.05 -11.86 2.90
N CYS A 10 15.97 -12.64 3.08
CA CYS A 10 15.86 -13.61 4.17
C CYS A 10 15.41 -15.00 3.69
N LYS A 11 15.43 -15.98 4.59
CA LYS A 11 14.85 -17.31 4.35
C LYS A 11 13.33 -17.25 4.59
N LYS A 12 12.56 -18.12 3.90
CA LYS A 12 11.10 -18.22 4.05
C LYS A 12 10.63 -18.25 5.51
N GLY A 13 11.22 -19.11 6.33
CA GLY A 13 10.87 -19.24 7.75
C GLY A 13 11.27 -18.05 8.64
N ALA A 14 12.05 -17.09 8.12
CA ALA A 14 12.44 -15.88 8.85
C ALA A 14 11.64 -14.63 8.42
N LEU A 15 10.75 -14.76 7.42
CA LEU A 15 10.03 -13.62 6.84
C LEU A 15 9.16 -12.89 7.88
N GLY A 16 8.34 -13.62 8.64
CA GLY A 16 7.49 -13.04 9.69
C GLY A 16 8.31 -12.31 10.75
N LYS A 17 9.43 -12.92 11.22
CA LYS A 17 10.32 -12.28 12.19
C LYS A 17 10.95 -11.01 11.62
N LEU A 18 11.43 -11.04 10.38
CA LEU A 18 12.01 -9.86 9.72
C LEU A 18 11.03 -8.68 9.74
N LEU A 19 9.78 -8.92 9.39
CA LEU A 19 8.76 -7.87 9.33
C LEU A 19 8.33 -7.38 10.71
N CYS A 20 8.20 -8.30 11.67
CA CYS A 20 7.93 -7.94 13.05
C CYS A 20 9.02 -7.04 13.62
N ASP A 21 10.28 -7.42 13.44
CA ASP A 21 11.43 -6.66 13.89
C ASP A 21 11.52 -5.29 13.17
N ALA A 22 11.25 -5.25 11.87
CA ALA A 22 11.26 -4.02 11.08
C ALA A 22 10.18 -3.01 11.54
N ALA A 23 8.98 -3.47 11.83
CA ALA A 23 7.90 -2.62 12.33
C ALA A 23 8.17 -2.07 13.74
N LEU A 24 8.97 -2.78 14.56
CA LEU A 24 9.36 -2.36 15.91
C LEU A 24 10.60 -1.47 15.95
N HIS A 25 11.45 -1.53 14.94
CA HIS A 25 12.73 -0.82 14.87
C HIS A 25 12.87 -0.09 13.52
N PRO A 26 11.99 0.90 13.24
CA PRO A 26 11.95 1.60 11.96
C PRO A 26 13.24 2.40 11.70
N ILE A 27 13.58 2.58 10.41
CA ILE A 27 14.63 3.48 9.94
C ILE A 27 13.99 4.51 9.03
N GLU A 28 13.93 5.76 9.50
CA GLU A 28 13.25 6.85 8.80
C GLU A 28 13.83 7.13 7.41
N PRO A 29 13.01 7.48 6.41
CA PRO A 29 13.47 7.89 5.09
C PRO A 29 14.25 9.19 5.15
N VAL A 30 15.09 9.44 4.16
CA VAL A 30 15.89 10.65 4.04
C VAL A 30 15.67 11.33 2.70
N VAL A 31 15.57 12.65 2.69
CA VAL A 31 15.56 13.43 1.44
C VAL A 31 16.98 13.61 0.95
N SER A 32 17.23 13.20 -0.29
CA SER A 32 18.55 13.26 -0.93
C SER A 32 18.62 14.41 -1.92
N ASP A 33 19.74 15.15 -1.91
CA ASP A 33 20.03 16.20 -2.89
C ASP A 33 20.68 15.65 -4.18
N ARG A 34 20.86 14.33 -4.28
CA ARG A 34 21.43 13.70 -5.46
C ARG A 34 20.42 13.69 -6.59
N LYS A 35 20.90 13.72 -7.84
CA LYS A 35 20.04 13.50 -9.00
C LYS A 35 19.38 12.12 -8.87
N ALA A 36 18.06 12.12 -8.78
CA ALA A 36 17.29 10.89 -8.59
C ALA A 36 17.10 10.13 -9.91
N PRO A 37 17.26 8.80 -9.92
CA PRO A 37 17.00 7.98 -11.11
C PRO A 37 15.58 8.17 -11.69
N CYS A 38 14.57 8.36 -10.84
CA CYS A 38 13.21 8.59 -11.28
C CYS A 38 13.00 9.94 -12.02
N GLN A 39 14.00 10.80 -12.07
CA GLN A 39 13.96 12.12 -12.73
C GLN A 39 14.93 12.22 -13.92
N GLU A 40 15.30 11.10 -14.53
CA GLU A 40 16.16 11.10 -15.73
C GLU A 40 15.44 11.69 -16.94
N VAL A 41 14.14 11.38 -17.11
CA VAL A 41 13.27 11.92 -18.14
C VAL A 41 12.09 12.64 -17.48
N ILE A 42 11.72 13.80 -18.03
CA ILE A 42 10.71 14.68 -17.46
C ILE A 42 9.70 15.08 -18.53
N HIS A 43 8.41 14.86 -18.27
CA HIS A 43 7.27 15.31 -19.06
C HIS A 43 6.40 16.23 -18.22
N ARG A 44 6.14 17.43 -18.70
CA ARG A 44 5.31 18.41 -18.01
C ARG A 44 3.93 18.49 -18.66
N VAL A 45 2.90 18.76 -17.90
CA VAL A 45 1.53 18.93 -18.43
C VAL A 45 1.43 20.07 -19.45
N THR A 46 2.42 20.97 -19.48
CA THR A 46 2.52 22.06 -20.47
C THR A 46 3.11 21.65 -21.81
N ASP A 47 3.69 20.45 -21.90
CA ASP A 47 4.27 19.94 -23.13
C ASP A 47 3.12 19.56 -24.10
N GLU A 48 3.28 19.90 -25.40
CA GLU A 48 2.20 19.73 -26.39
C GLU A 48 1.76 18.27 -26.56
N ASP A 49 2.66 17.33 -26.40
CA ASP A 49 2.47 15.88 -26.54
C ASP A 49 2.15 15.17 -25.23
N PHE A 50 1.99 15.91 -24.12
CA PHE A 50 1.68 15.32 -22.82
C PHE A 50 0.35 14.57 -22.86
N ASP A 51 0.43 13.26 -22.55
CA ASP A 51 -0.73 12.38 -22.57
C ASP A 51 -0.46 11.15 -21.67
N LEU A 52 -1.17 11.05 -20.54
CA LEU A 52 -1.01 9.93 -19.61
C LEU A 52 -1.24 8.56 -20.24
N PHE A 53 -2.15 8.47 -21.22
CA PHE A 53 -2.41 7.20 -21.94
C PHE A 53 -1.21 6.73 -22.77
N LYS A 54 -0.30 7.65 -23.12
CA LYS A 54 0.93 7.33 -23.87
C LYS A 54 2.14 7.17 -22.95
N LEU A 55 2.20 7.98 -21.88
CA LEU A 55 3.33 8.03 -20.97
C LEU A 55 3.33 6.87 -19.99
N ILE A 56 2.16 6.44 -19.52
CA ILE A 56 2.01 5.39 -18.53
C ILE A 56 1.38 4.15 -19.17
N PRO A 57 2.11 3.05 -19.35
CA PRO A 57 1.56 1.83 -19.96
C PRO A 57 0.68 1.03 -18.97
N ALA A 58 -0.32 1.71 -18.39
CA ALA A 58 -1.27 1.12 -17.46
C ALA A 58 -2.19 0.13 -18.17
N PRO A 59 -2.38 -1.10 -17.70
CA PRO A 59 -3.24 -2.08 -18.34
C PRO A 59 -4.72 -1.85 -18.05
N THR A 60 -5.58 -2.22 -19.01
CA THR A 60 -6.98 -2.56 -18.78
C THR A 60 -7.03 -4.08 -18.67
N ASN A 61 -7.30 -4.63 -17.48
CA ASN A 61 -7.12 -6.07 -17.21
C ASN A 61 -8.27 -6.93 -17.72
N THR A 62 -9.51 -6.38 -17.72
CA THR A 62 -10.69 -7.08 -18.21
C THR A 62 -11.54 -6.17 -19.11
N PRO A 63 -12.40 -6.75 -19.96
CA PRO A 63 -13.26 -5.94 -20.85
C PRO A 63 -14.27 -5.03 -20.14
N VAL A 64 -14.49 -5.26 -18.83
CA VAL A 64 -15.45 -4.48 -18.04
C VAL A 64 -14.80 -3.48 -17.10
N ASP A 65 -13.47 -3.38 -17.09
CA ASP A 65 -12.76 -2.41 -16.27
C ASP A 65 -13.16 -0.97 -16.66
N ALA A 66 -13.17 -0.08 -15.69
CA ALA A 66 -13.46 1.35 -15.88
C ALA A 66 -12.47 2.05 -16.83
N GLY A 67 -11.29 1.47 -17.03
CA GLY A 67 -10.23 1.99 -17.89
C GLY A 67 -8.87 1.41 -17.55
N PRO A 68 -7.77 2.02 -18.03
CA PRO A 68 -6.42 1.61 -17.67
C PRO A 68 -6.11 2.00 -16.21
N TYR A 69 -5.59 1.03 -15.44
CA TYR A 69 -5.35 1.16 -14.01
C TYR A 69 -3.88 1.16 -13.64
N ILE A 70 -3.52 2.10 -12.77
CA ILE A 70 -2.32 2.06 -11.96
C ILE A 70 -2.69 1.35 -10.65
N THR A 71 -2.21 0.13 -10.47
CA THR A 71 -2.56 -0.73 -9.34
C THR A 71 -1.47 -0.79 -8.27
N MET A 72 -0.23 -0.43 -8.62
CA MET A 72 0.95 -0.44 -7.74
C MET A 72 1.56 0.96 -7.60
N GLY A 73 0.70 1.98 -7.47
CA GLY A 73 1.14 3.34 -7.19
C GLY A 73 1.34 3.57 -5.70
N MET A 74 2.59 3.82 -5.28
CA MET A 74 2.91 4.27 -3.91
C MET A 74 2.55 5.74 -3.81
N CYS A 75 1.38 6.03 -3.27
CA CYS A 75 0.87 7.37 -3.06
C CYS A 75 1.52 7.97 -1.81
N TYR A 76 2.25 9.06 -1.96
CA TYR A 76 2.89 9.78 -0.87
C TYR A 76 2.26 11.18 -0.77
N ALA A 77 1.80 11.55 0.41
CA ALA A 77 1.23 12.86 0.69
C ALA A 77 1.55 13.30 2.11
N THR A 78 1.53 14.63 2.33
CA THR A 78 1.82 15.25 3.62
C THR A 78 0.59 15.95 4.17
N HIS A 79 0.28 15.69 5.44
CA HIS A 79 -0.87 16.28 6.12
C HIS A 79 -0.74 17.81 6.22
N PRO A 80 -1.73 18.58 5.75
CA PRO A 80 -1.60 20.03 5.58
C PRO A 80 -1.30 20.83 6.87
N ASP A 81 -1.78 20.35 8.02
CA ASP A 81 -1.61 21.06 9.30
C ASP A 81 -0.42 20.55 10.10
N THR A 82 -0.15 19.24 10.07
CA THR A 82 0.86 18.62 10.97
C THR A 82 2.21 18.40 10.32
N GLY A 83 2.26 18.36 8.98
CA GLY A 83 3.47 18.02 8.23
C GLY A 83 3.87 16.53 8.31
N LEU A 84 3.02 15.67 8.88
CA LEU A 84 3.23 14.23 8.91
C LEU A 84 2.91 13.64 7.53
N SER A 85 3.81 12.82 7.02
CA SER A 85 3.66 12.17 5.72
C SER A 85 3.20 10.74 5.87
N ASP A 86 2.53 10.24 4.83
CA ASP A 86 2.03 8.87 4.74
C ASP A 86 2.29 8.30 3.34
N VAL A 87 2.50 7.01 3.25
CA VAL A 87 2.63 6.29 1.98
C VAL A 87 1.77 5.05 1.97
N THR A 88 0.87 4.96 1.00
CA THR A 88 -0.01 3.80 0.82
C THR A 88 -0.24 3.47 -0.64
N ILE A 89 -0.58 2.20 -0.92
CA ILE A 89 -0.98 1.77 -2.26
C ILE A 89 -2.47 2.07 -2.45
N HIS A 90 -2.79 2.76 -3.55
CA HIS A 90 -4.17 2.97 -3.98
C HIS A 90 -4.33 2.65 -5.47
N ARG A 91 -5.53 2.17 -5.85
CA ARG A 91 -5.89 2.04 -7.25
C ARG A 91 -6.23 3.40 -7.85
N MET A 92 -5.76 3.66 -9.05
CA MET A 92 -6.06 4.87 -9.79
C MET A 92 -6.38 4.52 -11.24
N CYS A 93 -7.45 5.11 -11.78
CA CYS A 93 -7.81 4.96 -13.18
C CYS A 93 -7.41 6.22 -13.96
N ILE A 94 -6.80 6.06 -15.12
CA ILE A 94 -6.51 7.18 -16.02
C ILE A 94 -7.82 7.63 -16.65
N GLN A 95 -8.21 8.89 -16.43
CA GLN A 95 -9.48 9.44 -16.88
C GLN A 95 -9.36 10.31 -18.12
N SER A 96 -8.24 11.02 -18.26
CA SER A 96 -7.93 11.85 -19.42
C SER A 96 -6.42 11.97 -19.59
N LYS A 97 -5.99 12.81 -20.53
CA LYS A 97 -4.56 13.05 -20.81
C LYS A 97 -3.77 13.56 -19.57
N ASP A 98 -4.46 14.18 -18.61
CA ASP A 98 -3.85 14.83 -17.43
C ASP A 98 -4.62 14.61 -16.12
N GLU A 99 -5.55 13.65 -16.11
CA GLU A 99 -6.39 13.36 -14.94
C GLU A 99 -6.38 11.90 -14.52
N LEU A 100 -6.34 11.67 -13.21
CA LEU A 100 -6.55 10.37 -12.59
C LEU A 100 -7.74 10.44 -11.62
N SER A 101 -8.51 9.37 -11.53
CA SER A 101 -9.38 9.14 -10.38
C SER A 101 -8.68 8.25 -9.37
N ILE A 102 -8.73 8.62 -8.09
CA ILE A 102 -8.21 7.81 -6.99
C ILE A 102 -9.33 7.41 -6.05
N PHE A 103 -9.41 6.11 -5.76
CA PHE A 103 -10.37 5.60 -4.77
C PHE A 103 -9.74 5.61 -3.38
N LEU A 104 -10.26 6.46 -2.51
CA LEU A 104 -9.88 6.57 -1.10
C LEU A 104 -11.10 6.19 -0.25
N GLN A 105 -11.08 4.99 0.30
CA GLN A 105 -12.18 4.52 1.15
C GLN A 105 -12.27 5.38 2.42
N PRO A 106 -13.45 5.96 2.72
CA PRO A 106 -13.61 6.80 3.90
C PRO A 106 -13.22 6.09 5.19
N GLY A 107 -12.42 6.76 6.02
CA GLY A 107 -12.02 6.27 7.34
C GLY A 107 -11.03 5.10 7.37
N SER A 108 -10.53 4.62 6.21
CA SER A 108 -9.62 3.47 6.18
C SER A 108 -8.14 3.83 6.06
N ARG A 109 -7.81 4.93 5.42
CA ARG A 109 -6.44 5.34 5.11
C ARG A 109 -6.19 6.82 5.40
N HIS A 110 -4.96 7.16 5.78
CA HIS A 110 -4.58 8.51 6.19
C HIS A 110 -4.69 9.52 5.04
N ILE A 111 -4.30 9.17 3.81
CA ILE A 111 -4.38 10.07 2.64
C ILE A 111 -5.83 10.53 2.39
N GLY A 112 -6.83 9.69 2.64
CA GLY A 112 -8.24 10.08 2.57
C GLY A 112 -8.57 11.21 3.55
N ALA A 113 -8.16 11.09 4.80
CA ALA A 113 -8.33 12.13 5.81
C ALA A 113 -7.56 13.43 5.47
N MET A 114 -6.36 13.31 4.88
CA MET A 114 -5.59 14.44 4.39
C MET A 114 -6.31 15.17 3.25
N ALA A 115 -6.92 14.46 2.31
CA ALA A 115 -7.71 15.02 1.22
C ALA A 115 -8.98 15.75 1.73
N GLU A 116 -9.66 15.17 2.71
CA GLU A 116 -10.79 15.82 3.39
C GLU A 116 -10.35 17.10 4.09
N ARG A 117 -9.22 17.06 4.80
CA ARG A 117 -8.66 18.23 5.47
C ARG A 117 -8.27 19.33 4.48
N ALA A 118 -7.62 18.98 3.39
CA ALA A 118 -7.26 19.90 2.30
C ALA A 118 -8.53 20.57 1.71
N THR A 119 -9.62 19.79 1.55
CA THR A 119 -10.93 20.31 1.12
C THR A 119 -11.48 21.35 2.09
N GLN A 120 -11.44 21.09 3.40
CA GLN A 120 -11.87 22.06 4.42
C GLN A 120 -11.07 23.36 4.35
N LEU A 121 -9.79 23.28 3.99
CA LEU A 121 -8.90 24.43 3.79
C LEU A 121 -9.06 25.09 2.41
N ASN A 122 -9.88 24.53 1.53
CA ASN A 122 -10.05 24.92 0.13
C ASN A 122 -8.69 25.01 -0.61
N LYS A 123 -7.83 24.01 -0.40
CA LYS A 123 -6.50 23.90 -1.01
C LYS A 123 -6.34 22.53 -1.65
N PRO A 124 -5.67 22.42 -2.80
CA PRO A 124 -5.30 21.13 -3.35
C PRO A 124 -4.32 20.41 -2.41
N LEU A 125 -4.39 19.07 -2.36
CA LEU A 125 -3.42 18.25 -1.66
C LEU A 125 -2.37 17.76 -2.66
N PRO A 126 -1.11 18.20 -2.56
CA PRO A 126 -0.03 17.61 -3.36
C PRO A 126 0.10 16.11 -3.08
N ILE A 127 0.29 15.33 -4.13
CA ILE A 127 0.48 13.89 -4.06
C ILE A 127 1.49 13.45 -5.11
N SER A 128 2.47 12.65 -4.71
CA SER A 128 3.34 11.92 -5.63
C SER A 128 2.97 10.46 -5.67
N ILE A 129 3.05 9.84 -6.84
CA ILE A 129 2.70 8.45 -7.07
C ILE A 129 3.91 7.77 -7.70
N SER A 130 4.64 7.02 -6.89
CA SER A 130 5.82 6.28 -7.31
C SER A 130 5.45 4.86 -7.72
N ILE A 131 5.91 4.39 -8.88
CA ILE A 131 5.61 3.07 -9.45
C ILE A 131 6.93 2.34 -9.75
N GLY A 132 6.97 1.03 -9.53
CA GLY A 132 8.19 0.24 -9.73
C GLY A 132 9.25 0.58 -8.69
N VAL A 133 8.98 0.21 -7.45
CA VAL A 133 9.86 0.49 -6.30
C VAL A 133 10.47 -0.79 -5.73
N ASP A 134 11.35 -0.68 -4.76
CA ASP A 134 11.90 -1.83 -4.05
C ASP A 134 10.80 -2.63 -3.36
N PRO A 135 10.78 -3.98 -3.46
CA PRO A 135 9.80 -4.85 -2.79
C PRO A 135 9.67 -4.62 -1.28
N ALA A 136 10.71 -4.14 -0.60
CA ALA A 136 10.61 -3.77 0.81
C ALA A 136 9.69 -2.57 1.04
N ILE A 137 9.65 -1.62 0.09
CA ILE A 137 8.74 -0.47 0.12
C ILE A 137 7.30 -0.94 -0.10
N GLU A 138 7.09 -1.82 -1.08
CA GLU A 138 5.75 -2.37 -1.36
C GLU A 138 5.17 -3.09 -0.14
N VAL A 139 5.95 -3.98 0.47
CA VAL A 139 5.53 -4.71 1.67
C VAL A 139 5.33 -3.75 2.86
N GLY A 140 6.24 -2.78 3.04
CA GLY A 140 6.12 -1.76 4.10
C GLY A 140 4.84 -0.94 3.96
N SER A 141 4.51 -0.51 2.75
CA SER A 141 3.31 0.31 2.45
C SER A 141 1.98 -0.43 2.59
N CYS A 142 2.01 -1.74 2.84
CA CYS A 142 0.82 -2.56 3.10
C CYS A 142 0.53 -2.77 4.58
N PHE A 143 1.36 -2.23 5.48
CA PHE A 143 0.98 -2.16 6.89
C PHE A 143 -0.15 -1.15 7.08
N GLU A 144 -0.97 -1.37 8.09
CA GLU A 144 -2.18 -0.57 8.36
C GLU A 144 -2.33 -0.29 9.87
N PRO A 145 -3.13 0.72 10.24
CA PRO A 145 -3.52 0.88 11.64
C PRO A 145 -4.16 -0.42 12.21
N PRO A 146 -3.91 -0.74 13.48
CA PRO A 146 -3.18 0.06 14.48
C PRO A 146 -1.66 -0.08 14.46
N THR A 147 -1.08 -0.89 13.56
CA THR A 147 0.39 -1.10 13.52
C THR A 147 1.11 0.16 13.07
N THR A 148 0.59 0.84 12.05
CA THR A 148 1.09 2.13 11.54
C THR A 148 0.05 3.23 11.78
N PRO A 149 -0.01 3.84 12.99
CA PRO A 149 -0.89 4.97 13.25
C PRO A 149 -0.44 6.22 12.49
N LEU A 150 -1.32 7.23 12.36
CA LEU A 150 -0.97 8.49 11.73
C LEU A 150 0.32 9.09 12.35
N GLY A 151 1.29 9.39 11.50
CA GLY A 151 2.61 9.85 11.90
C GLY A 151 3.67 8.76 11.95
N TYR A 152 3.30 7.51 11.74
CA TYR A 152 4.24 6.42 11.45
C TYR A 152 4.44 6.35 9.94
N ASN A 153 5.61 6.62 9.45
CA ASN A 153 5.91 6.56 8.02
C ASN A 153 6.26 5.12 7.61
N GLU A 154 5.45 4.50 6.78
CA GLU A 154 5.62 3.11 6.34
C GLU A 154 6.93 2.86 5.60
N LEU A 155 7.52 3.88 4.97
CA LEU A 155 8.86 3.78 4.35
C LEU A 155 9.94 3.45 5.37
N SER A 156 9.72 3.75 6.65
CA SER A 156 10.66 3.42 7.72
C SER A 156 10.75 1.90 7.98
N ILE A 157 9.68 1.14 7.70
CA ILE A 157 9.68 -0.33 7.73
C ILE A 157 10.59 -0.86 6.60
N ALA A 158 10.45 -0.31 5.41
CA ALA A 158 11.32 -0.65 4.28
C ALA A 158 12.79 -0.35 4.58
N GLY A 159 13.06 0.80 5.20
CA GLY A 159 14.38 1.16 5.68
C GLY A 159 14.95 0.15 6.66
N ALA A 160 14.17 -0.32 7.61
CA ALA A 160 14.57 -1.35 8.57
C ALA A 160 14.84 -2.71 7.90
N ILE A 161 14.01 -3.13 6.94
CA ILE A 161 14.22 -4.36 6.17
C ILE A 161 15.56 -4.29 5.40
N ARG A 162 15.84 -3.17 4.77
CA ARG A 162 17.09 -2.96 3.97
C ARG A 162 18.29 -2.53 4.82
N LYS A 163 18.09 -2.20 6.10
CA LYS A 163 19.11 -1.66 7.00
C LYS A 163 19.75 -0.38 6.46
N ALA A 164 18.99 0.38 5.72
CA ALA A 164 19.37 1.67 5.14
C ALA A 164 18.11 2.51 4.91
N PRO A 165 18.14 3.84 5.10
CA PRO A 165 17.00 4.69 4.87
C PRO A 165 16.54 4.62 3.41
N VAL A 166 15.21 4.70 3.19
CA VAL A 166 14.66 4.94 1.85
C VAL A 166 15.03 6.36 1.42
N GLU A 167 15.60 6.50 0.23
CA GLU A 167 15.92 7.81 -0.33
C GLU A 167 14.69 8.42 -1.01
N LEU A 168 14.36 9.65 -0.61
CA LEU A 168 13.35 10.49 -1.23
C LEU A 168 14.03 11.60 -2.04
N THR A 169 13.33 12.12 -3.03
CA THR A 169 13.74 13.29 -3.83
C THR A 169 12.60 14.30 -3.86
N PRO A 170 12.87 15.62 -3.81
CA PRO A 170 11.83 16.62 -4.04
C PRO A 170 11.21 16.46 -5.43
N CYS A 171 9.89 16.56 -5.52
CA CYS A 171 9.16 16.62 -6.77
C CYS A 171 9.53 17.90 -7.55
N ILE A 172 9.39 17.85 -8.88
CA ILE A 172 9.78 18.96 -9.75
C ILE A 172 8.65 19.98 -10.00
N SER A 173 7.39 19.57 -9.79
CA SER A 173 6.21 20.38 -10.16
C SER A 173 5.26 20.67 -8.99
N ILE A 174 5.40 19.96 -7.88
CA ILE A 174 4.58 20.09 -6.68
C ILE A 174 5.47 20.17 -5.43
N LYS A 175 4.91 20.66 -4.34
CA LYS A 175 5.63 20.73 -3.05
C LYS A 175 5.42 19.44 -2.26
N GLU A 176 6.05 18.37 -2.73
CA GLU A 176 6.03 17.04 -2.10
C GLU A 176 7.33 16.30 -2.44
N ASN A 177 7.55 15.15 -1.80
CA ASN A 177 8.65 14.25 -2.11
C ASN A 177 8.16 13.00 -2.83
N ALA A 178 9.05 12.36 -3.58
CA ALA A 178 8.84 11.09 -4.25
C ALA A 178 9.94 10.09 -3.90
N ILE A 179 9.71 8.80 -4.14
CA ILE A 179 10.73 7.75 -3.94
C ILE A 179 11.77 7.86 -5.03
N ALA A 180 13.02 8.20 -4.66
CA ALA A 180 14.09 8.54 -5.59
C ALA A 180 14.43 7.44 -6.60
N ASN A 181 14.29 6.17 -6.19
CA ASN A 181 14.64 5.01 -7.01
C ASN A 181 13.46 4.37 -7.74
N ALA A 182 12.30 5.03 -7.80
CA ALA A 182 11.14 4.55 -8.57
C ALA A 182 11.45 4.48 -10.08
N GLU A 183 10.69 3.65 -10.79
CA GLU A 183 10.72 3.57 -12.26
C GLU A 183 9.97 4.75 -12.88
N TYR A 184 8.75 5.06 -12.35
CA TYR A 184 7.95 6.22 -12.70
C TYR A 184 7.53 6.99 -11.46
N VAL A 185 7.39 8.30 -11.60
CA VAL A 185 6.72 9.17 -10.62
C VAL A 185 5.71 10.05 -11.36
N ILE A 186 4.47 10.02 -10.89
CA ILE A 186 3.42 10.94 -11.32
C ILE A 186 3.27 11.98 -10.22
N GLU A 187 3.40 13.24 -10.58
CA GLU A 187 3.23 14.37 -9.68
C GLU A 187 1.91 15.07 -9.96
N GLY A 188 1.07 15.23 -8.94
CA GLY A 188 -0.24 15.81 -9.11
C GLY A 188 -0.80 16.42 -7.84
N GLU A 189 -2.04 16.87 -7.94
CA GLU A 189 -2.78 17.49 -6.85
C GLU A 189 -4.20 16.91 -6.78
N ILE A 190 -4.57 16.37 -5.62
CA ILE A 190 -5.97 16.04 -5.34
C ILE A 190 -6.75 17.34 -5.22
N GLN A 191 -7.80 17.48 -6.04
CA GLN A 191 -8.59 18.70 -6.11
C GLN A 191 -9.56 18.78 -4.92
N PRO A 192 -9.64 19.93 -4.21
CA PRO A 192 -10.45 20.07 -3.01
C PRO A 192 -11.94 19.91 -3.32
N GLY A 193 -12.55 18.89 -2.71
CA GLY A 193 -13.99 18.62 -2.83
C GLY A 193 -14.46 18.12 -4.20
N VAL A 194 -13.56 17.91 -5.16
CA VAL A 194 -13.94 17.43 -6.51
C VAL A 194 -14.01 15.93 -6.52
N LYS A 195 -15.18 15.39 -6.84
CA LYS A 195 -15.44 13.96 -7.00
C LYS A 195 -15.79 13.63 -8.44
N VAL A 196 -15.38 12.46 -8.90
CA VAL A 196 -15.64 11.94 -10.25
C VAL A 196 -16.11 10.49 -10.18
N ILE A 197 -16.86 10.08 -11.20
CA ILE A 197 -17.27 8.69 -11.38
C ILE A 197 -16.09 7.89 -11.92
N GLU A 198 -15.79 6.74 -11.30
CA GLU A 198 -14.63 5.94 -11.64
C GLU A 198 -14.66 5.42 -13.08
N ASP A 199 -15.83 4.99 -13.57
CA ASP A 199 -16.07 4.48 -14.93
C ASP A 199 -16.69 5.50 -15.88
N GLN A 200 -16.43 6.78 -15.72
CA GLN A 200 -17.01 7.86 -16.53
C GLN A 200 -16.76 7.72 -18.04
N ASN A 201 -15.72 7.00 -18.44
CA ASN A 201 -15.37 6.80 -19.84
C ASN A 201 -15.95 5.50 -20.45
N THR A 202 -16.33 4.53 -19.65
CA THR A 202 -16.76 3.20 -20.11
C THR A 202 -18.19 2.85 -19.73
N HIS A 203 -18.71 3.43 -18.66
CA HIS A 203 -20.06 3.18 -18.12
C HIS A 203 -20.38 1.70 -17.92
N THR A 204 -19.38 0.90 -17.54
CA THR A 204 -19.54 -0.54 -17.32
C THR A 204 -20.17 -0.89 -15.97
N GLY A 205 -20.16 0.04 -15.03
CA GLY A 205 -20.57 -0.19 -13.64
C GLY A 205 -19.51 -0.90 -12.79
N TYR A 206 -18.36 -1.24 -13.37
CA TYR A 206 -17.27 -1.94 -12.69
C TYR A 206 -16.00 -1.10 -12.68
N ALA A 207 -15.22 -1.26 -11.60
CA ALA A 207 -13.89 -0.68 -11.49
C ALA A 207 -12.85 -1.59 -12.13
N MET A 208 -12.40 -2.59 -11.39
CA MET A 208 -11.39 -3.57 -11.80
C MET A 208 -11.56 -4.84 -10.95
N PRO A 209 -10.87 -5.96 -11.27
CA PRO A 209 -10.89 -7.16 -10.45
C PRO A 209 -10.34 -6.92 -9.03
N GLU A 210 -11.11 -7.31 -8.03
CA GLU A 210 -10.75 -7.22 -6.63
C GLU A 210 -10.07 -8.50 -6.13
N PHE A 211 -9.31 -8.40 -5.04
CA PHE A 211 -8.54 -9.52 -4.47
C PHE A 211 -9.38 -10.77 -4.10
N PRO A 212 -10.68 -10.70 -3.75
CA PRO A 212 -11.47 -11.90 -3.51
C PRO A 212 -11.94 -12.61 -4.77
N GLY A 213 -11.67 -12.09 -5.98
CA GLY A 213 -11.97 -12.75 -7.26
C GLY A 213 -13.26 -12.32 -7.95
N TYR A 214 -13.82 -11.16 -7.63
CA TYR A 214 -14.93 -10.54 -8.35
C TYR A 214 -14.53 -9.16 -8.90
N ASN A 215 -15.29 -8.65 -9.87
CA ASN A 215 -15.10 -7.28 -10.32
C ASN A 215 -15.70 -6.30 -9.31
N GLY A 216 -14.89 -5.37 -8.81
CA GLY A 216 -15.34 -4.32 -7.91
C GLY A 216 -16.33 -3.39 -8.61
N ALA A 217 -17.33 -2.90 -7.88
CA ALA A 217 -18.21 -1.86 -8.39
C ALA A 217 -17.45 -0.55 -8.59
N ALA A 218 -17.74 0.16 -9.68
CA ALA A 218 -17.20 1.50 -9.89
C ALA A 218 -17.71 2.47 -8.82
N SER A 219 -16.82 3.27 -8.27
CA SER A 219 -17.19 4.30 -7.30
C SER A 219 -17.73 5.54 -7.99
N HIS A 220 -18.77 6.12 -7.43
CA HIS A 220 -19.31 7.43 -7.85
C HIS A 220 -18.60 8.62 -7.19
N GLU A 221 -17.67 8.36 -6.24
CA GLU A 221 -17.05 9.38 -5.40
C GLU A 221 -15.52 9.25 -5.32
N CYS A 222 -14.88 8.90 -6.43
CA CYS A 222 -13.42 8.97 -6.52
C CYS A 222 -12.95 10.42 -6.46
N TRP A 223 -11.82 10.66 -5.82
CA TRP A 223 -11.17 11.95 -5.85
C TRP A 223 -10.49 12.19 -7.20
N LEU A 224 -10.54 13.43 -7.68
CA LEU A 224 -9.84 13.84 -8.90
C LEU A 224 -8.42 14.28 -8.57
N ILE A 225 -7.44 13.71 -9.26
CA ILE A 225 -6.06 14.19 -9.29
C ILE A 225 -5.82 14.89 -10.62
N LYS A 226 -5.37 16.16 -10.56
CA LYS A 226 -4.81 16.87 -11.71
C LYS A 226 -3.32 16.65 -11.75
N VAL A 227 -2.83 16.00 -12.79
CA VAL A 227 -1.41 15.73 -12.99
C VAL A 227 -0.68 16.97 -13.47
N LYS A 228 0.51 17.20 -12.96
CA LYS A 228 1.39 18.34 -13.29
C LYS A 228 2.63 17.90 -14.08
N ALA A 229 3.16 16.72 -13.74
CA ALA A 229 4.29 16.12 -14.43
C ALA A 229 4.30 14.60 -14.28
N VAL A 230 4.98 13.95 -15.21
CA VAL A 230 5.43 12.57 -15.11
C VAL A 230 6.94 12.57 -15.26
N THR A 231 7.64 11.91 -14.35
CA THR A 231 9.07 11.68 -14.47
C THR A 231 9.36 10.19 -14.44
N HIS A 232 10.44 9.75 -15.07
CA HIS A 232 10.79 8.35 -15.12
C HIS A 232 12.27 8.12 -15.44
N ARG A 233 12.74 6.88 -15.28
CA ARG A 233 14.05 6.43 -15.74
C ARG A 233 14.12 6.44 -17.27
N GLU A 234 15.30 6.42 -17.88
CA GLU A 234 15.45 6.34 -19.34
C GLU A 234 14.73 5.12 -19.96
N ASN A 235 14.78 3.96 -19.29
CA ASN A 235 14.13 2.73 -19.74
C ASN A 235 13.28 2.16 -18.59
N PRO A 236 12.14 2.77 -18.26
CA PRO A 236 11.38 2.42 -17.08
C PRO A 236 10.59 1.13 -17.25
N ILE A 237 10.44 0.39 -16.17
CA ILE A 237 9.62 -0.82 -16.11
C ILE A 237 8.32 -0.50 -15.37
N MET A 238 7.18 -0.71 -16.06
CA MET A 238 5.87 -0.57 -15.42
C MET A 238 5.59 -1.78 -14.55
N GLN A 239 5.30 -1.50 -13.27
CA GLN A 239 4.85 -2.51 -12.33
C GLN A 239 3.32 -2.44 -12.19
N THR A 240 2.69 -3.59 -12.20
CA THR A 240 1.24 -3.73 -12.02
C THR A 240 0.93 -5.02 -11.27
N VAL A 241 -0.18 -5.05 -10.56
CA VAL A 241 -0.73 -6.24 -9.90
C VAL A 241 -2.22 -6.34 -10.22
N ILE A 242 -2.71 -7.53 -10.44
CA ILE A 242 -4.14 -7.79 -10.61
C ILE A 242 -4.72 -8.44 -9.36
N GLY A 243 -6.01 -8.16 -9.08
CA GLY A 243 -6.73 -8.56 -7.88
C GLY A 243 -6.49 -9.98 -7.39
N PRO A 244 -7.06 -11.04 -7.95
CA PRO A 244 -6.97 -12.39 -7.36
C PRO A 244 -5.65 -13.11 -7.73
N SER A 245 -4.50 -12.46 -7.50
CA SER A 245 -3.17 -13.04 -7.76
C SER A 245 -2.46 -13.44 -6.48
N GLU A 246 -1.52 -14.39 -6.57
CA GLU A 246 -0.63 -14.72 -5.45
C GLU A 246 0.20 -13.52 -4.99
N GLU A 247 0.56 -12.62 -5.90
CA GLU A 247 1.29 -11.39 -5.58
C GLU A 247 0.47 -10.51 -4.66
N HIS A 248 -0.80 -10.26 -5.01
CA HIS A 248 -1.70 -9.45 -4.17
C HIS A 248 -1.93 -10.13 -2.81
N VAL A 249 -2.21 -11.43 -2.79
CA VAL A 249 -2.41 -12.20 -1.55
C VAL A 249 -1.20 -12.15 -0.64
N ASN A 250 0.00 -12.29 -1.19
CA ASN A 250 1.24 -12.21 -0.39
C ASN A 250 1.54 -10.78 0.07
N LEU A 251 1.33 -9.79 -0.80
CA LEU A 251 1.56 -8.39 -0.48
C LEU A 251 0.65 -7.91 0.66
N ALA A 252 -0.61 -8.34 0.67
CA ALA A 252 -1.55 -8.06 1.74
C ALA A 252 -1.32 -8.93 2.99
N GLY A 253 -1.13 -10.25 2.79
CA GLY A 253 -1.11 -11.23 3.88
C GLY A 253 0.12 -11.17 4.77
N ILE A 254 1.30 -10.97 4.18
CA ILE A 254 2.55 -10.99 4.93
C ILE A 254 2.62 -9.86 5.99
N PRO A 255 2.29 -8.59 5.69
CA PRO A 255 2.18 -7.52 6.69
C PRO A 255 1.07 -7.78 7.73
N THR A 256 -0.06 -8.34 7.30
CA THR A 256 -1.17 -8.72 8.20
C THR A 256 -0.72 -9.74 9.24
N GLU A 257 0.04 -10.76 8.84
CA GLU A 257 0.63 -11.75 9.78
C GLU A 257 1.52 -11.11 10.81
N ALA A 258 2.41 -10.21 10.39
CA ALA A 258 3.32 -9.51 11.29
C ALA A 258 2.56 -8.60 12.27
N SER A 259 1.54 -7.89 11.81
CA SER A 259 0.67 -7.04 12.63
C SER A 259 -0.06 -7.85 13.70
N ILE A 260 -0.67 -8.97 13.31
CA ILE A 260 -1.38 -9.88 14.23
C ILE A 260 -0.40 -10.47 15.22
N PHE A 261 0.75 -10.99 14.77
CA PHE A 261 1.76 -11.58 15.64
C PHE A 261 2.27 -10.58 16.68
N ASN A 262 2.63 -9.37 16.26
CA ASN A 262 3.12 -8.33 17.17
C ASN A 262 2.09 -7.94 18.22
N MET A 263 0.82 -7.76 17.85
CA MET A 263 -0.26 -7.46 18.77
C MET A 263 -0.44 -8.57 19.82
N ILE A 264 -0.49 -9.82 19.36
CA ILE A 264 -0.66 -10.98 20.24
C ILE A 264 0.56 -11.13 21.14
N ASN A 265 1.77 -11.09 20.60
CA ASN A 265 2.99 -11.33 21.36
C ASN A 265 3.23 -10.25 22.43
N LYS A 266 2.77 -9.02 22.22
CA LYS A 266 2.80 -7.94 23.22
C LYS A 266 1.93 -8.26 24.44
N ALA A 267 0.77 -8.87 24.25
CA ALA A 267 -0.19 -9.16 25.31
C ALA A 267 -0.04 -10.59 25.89
N LEU A 268 0.33 -11.55 25.05
CA LEU A 268 0.44 -12.98 25.37
C LEU A 268 1.79 -13.53 24.87
N PRO A 269 2.94 -13.13 25.46
CA PRO A 269 4.25 -13.50 24.97
C PRO A 269 4.44 -15.00 24.85
N GLY A 270 4.87 -15.47 23.65
CA GLY A 270 5.18 -16.87 23.36
C GLY A 270 3.99 -17.83 23.34
N LYS A 271 2.73 -17.33 23.35
CA LYS A 271 1.52 -18.18 23.29
C LYS A 271 1.03 -18.44 21.88
N VAL A 272 1.47 -17.65 20.91
CA VAL A 272 1.32 -17.91 19.46
C VAL A 272 2.72 -18.02 18.88
N THR A 273 2.98 -19.09 18.16
CA THR A 273 4.28 -19.39 17.56
C THR A 273 4.35 -18.99 16.09
N ASN A 274 3.20 -19.00 15.40
CA ASN A 274 3.10 -18.62 14.01
C ASN A 274 1.71 -18.06 13.69
N VAL A 275 1.65 -17.19 12.68
CA VAL A 275 0.42 -16.61 12.12
C VAL A 275 0.48 -16.78 10.61
N TYR A 276 -0.59 -17.26 10.02
CA TYR A 276 -0.72 -17.42 8.57
C TYR A 276 -2.00 -16.77 8.05
N ALA A 277 -1.87 -15.72 7.27
CA ALA A 277 -2.97 -15.11 6.52
C ALA A 277 -3.25 -15.95 5.28
N HIS A 278 -4.31 -16.76 5.33
CA HIS A 278 -4.56 -17.81 4.36
C HIS A 278 -5.04 -17.27 3.01
N PRO A 279 -4.55 -17.79 1.87
CA PRO A 279 -4.96 -17.36 0.53
C PRO A 279 -6.47 -17.46 0.25
N SER A 280 -7.17 -18.43 0.83
CA SER A 280 -8.64 -18.55 0.71
C SER A 280 -9.40 -17.33 1.27
N GLY A 281 -8.77 -16.55 2.14
CA GLY A 281 -9.27 -15.26 2.62
C GLY A 281 -8.60 -14.07 1.92
N GLY A 282 -7.99 -14.28 0.76
CA GLY A 282 -7.28 -13.22 0.03
C GLY A 282 -6.08 -12.61 0.77
N GLY A 283 -5.56 -13.32 1.79
CA GLY A 283 -4.51 -12.79 2.66
C GLY A 283 -5.00 -11.78 3.72
N LYS A 284 -6.30 -11.48 3.76
CA LYS A 284 -6.88 -10.45 4.64
C LYS A 284 -8.02 -10.96 5.53
N TYR A 285 -8.92 -11.79 4.99
CA TYR A 285 -10.14 -12.16 5.70
C TYR A 285 -9.99 -13.35 6.64
N MET A 286 -8.93 -14.14 6.51
CA MET A 286 -8.71 -15.36 7.30
C MET A 286 -7.29 -15.44 7.82
N ALA A 287 -7.13 -15.64 9.13
CA ALA A 287 -5.86 -15.93 9.76
C ALA A 287 -5.92 -17.26 10.52
N ILE A 288 -4.84 -18.03 10.43
CA ILE A 288 -4.61 -19.25 11.21
C ILE A 288 -3.55 -18.91 12.25
N LEU A 289 -3.85 -19.17 13.53
CA LEU A 289 -2.93 -18.95 14.64
C LEU A 289 -2.46 -20.29 15.19
N GLN A 290 -1.17 -20.56 15.13
CA GLN A 290 -0.56 -21.72 15.76
C GLN A 290 -0.28 -21.39 17.22
N CYS A 291 -1.00 -22.07 18.13
CA CYS A 291 -1.02 -21.75 19.53
C CYS A 291 -0.20 -22.76 20.34
N LYS A 292 0.54 -22.27 21.33
CA LYS A 292 1.32 -23.07 22.26
C LYS A 292 0.74 -23.05 23.66
N LYS A 293 0.39 -24.22 24.18
CA LYS A 293 0.01 -24.44 25.58
C LYS A 293 1.20 -25.05 26.32
N THR A 294 1.66 -24.40 27.36
CA THR A 294 2.81 -24.87 28.15
C THR A 294 2.42 -25.33 29.55
N VAL A 295 1.33 -24.79 30.08
CA VAL A 295 0.81 -25.07 31.41
C VAL A 295 -0.72 -25.09 31.41
N HIS A 296 -1.32 -25.73 32.37
CA HIS A 296 -2.79 -25.85 32.47
C HIS A 296 -3.51 -24.48 32.48
N THR A 297 -2.90 -23.45 33.06
CA THR A 297 -3.45 -22.09 33.09
C THR A 297 -3.42 -21.37 31.74
N ASP A 298 -2.87 -21.98 30.71
CA ASP A 298 -2.93 -21.47 29.34
C ASP A 298 -4.27 -21.76 28.66
N GLU A 299 -5.11 -22.59 29.27
CA GLU A 299 -6.45 -22.88 28.76
C GLU A 299 -7.28 -21.59 28.64
N GLY A 300 -7.87 -21.37 27.46
CA GLY A 300 -8.62 -20.14 27.16
C GLY A 300 -7.80 -18.97 26.61
N LYS A 301 -6.47 -18.97 26.70
CA LYS A 301 -5.62 -17.93 26.10
C LYS A 301 -5.72 -17.87 24.57
N GLN A 302 -6.03 -18.99 23.93
CA GLN A 302 -6.27 -19.07 22.49
C GLN A 302 -7.44 -18.15 22.07
N LYS A 303 -8.52 -18.09 22.87
CA LYS A 303 -9.64 -17.18 22.61
C LYS A 303 -9.22 -15.72 22.73
N GLN A 304 -8.35 -15.40 23.72
CA GLN A 304 -7.78 -14.06 23.84
C GLN A 304 -6.90 -13.71 22.63
N ALA A 305 -6.08 -14.65 22.15
CA ALA A 305 -5.28 -14.48 20.94
C ALA A 305 -6.16 -14.20 19.71
N ALA A 306 -7.28 -14.90 19.55
CA ALA A 306 -8.23 -14.65 18.46
C ALA A 306 -8.84 -13.24 18.54
N LEU A 307 -9.23 -12.76 19.72
CA LEU A 307 -9.74 -11.40 19.91
C LEU A 307 -8.68 -10.34 19.59
N LEU A 308 -7.43 -10.59 19.98
CA LEU A 308 -6.31 -9.72 19.63
C LEU A 308 -6.02 -9.69 18.13
N ALA A 309 -6.18 -10.83 17.44
CA ALA A 309 -6.04 -10.89 15.98
C ALA A 309 -7.09 -10.02 15.28
N PHE A 310 -8.36 -10.09 15.69
CA PHE A 310 -9.41 -9.20 15.18
C PHE A 310 -9.15 -7.72 15.48
N SER A 311 -8.52 -7.42 16.62
CA SER A 311 -8.15 -6.05 16.98
C SER A 311 -6.94 -5.54 16.20
N ALA A 312 -6.05 -6.45 15.77
CA ALA A 312 -4.85 -6.10 15.01
C ALA A 312 -5.14 -5.78 13.54
N PHE A 313 -6.22 -6.32 12.99
CA PHE A 313 -6.56 -6.15 11.58
C PHE A 313 -8.07 -6.11 11.36
N PRO A 314 -8.65 -4.93 11.07
CA PRO A 314 -10.12 -4.73 11.07
C PRO A 314 -10.85 -5.46 9.94
N GLU A 315 -10.19 -5.81 8.84
CA GLU A 315 -10.81 -6.57 7.74
C GLU A 315 -10.93 -8.07 8.03
N LEU A 316 -10.27 -8.57 9.09
CA LEU A 316 -10.27 -9.98 9.44
C LEU A 316 -11.68 -10.47 9.81
N LYS A 317 -12.11 -11.58 9.22
CA LYS A 317 -13.46 -12.16 9.41
C LYS A 317 -13.42 -13.54 10.06
N HIS A 318 -12.33 -14.28 9.86
CA HIS A 318 -12.17 -15.64 10.35
C HIS A 318 -10.82 -15.81 11.02
N VAL A 319 -10.85 -16.42 12.22
CA VAL A 319 -9.63 -16.86 12.92
C VAL A 319 -9.75 -18.34 13.22
N ILE A 320 -8.79 -19.11 12.76
CA ILE A 320 -8.67 -20.55 13.04
C ILE A 320 -7.53 -20.71 14.05
N LEU A 321 -7.82 -21.43 15.14
CA LEU A 321 -6.85 -21.73 16.18
C LEU A 321 -6.42 -23.17 16.03
N VAL A 322 -5.13 -23.43 15.96
CA VAL A 322 -4.53 -24.77 15.87
C VAL A 322 -3.45 -24.95 16.91
N ASP A 323 -3.18 -26.19 17.28
CA ASP A 323 -2.09 -26.53 18.18
C ASP A 323 -0.72 -26.48 17.46
N GLU A 324 0.38 -26.50 18.20
CA GLU A 324 1.74 -26.31 17.65
C GLU A 324 2.24 -27.45 16.74
N ASP A 325 1.55 -28.60 16.73
CA ASP A 325 1.84 -29.77 15.91
C ASP A 325 1.18 -29.70 14.51
N VAL A 326 0.29 -28.74 14.28
CA VAL A 326 -0.36 -28.52 12.98
C VAL A 326 0.54 -27.64 12.11
N ASP A 327 0.94 -28.12 10.94
CA ASP A 327 1.67 -27.34 9.93
C ASP A 327 0.74 -26.35 9.24
N ILE A 328 1.13 -25.04 9.22
CA ILE A 328 0.34 -23.94 8.64
C ILE A 328 1.14 -23.09 7.67
#